data_4aac76b30da028db8f5a15a78f97873b
#
_entry.id   4aac76b30da028db8f5a15a78f97873b
#
_cell.length_a   1.000
_cell.length_b   1.000
_cell.length_c   1.000
_cell.angle_alpha   90.00
_cell.angle_beta   90.00
_cell.angle_gamma   90.00
#
_symmetry.space_group_name_H-M   'P 1'
#
loop_
_entity.id
_entity.type
_entity.pdbx_description
1 polymer ?
#
loop_
_entity_poly.entity_id
_entity_poly.type
_entity_poly.pdbx_seq_one_letter_code
_entity_poly.pdbx_strand_id
1 'polypeptide(L)' 'MHTGGRGEMDSRTVIRRLEEEGWRLVRVRGSHHHFRHPERPGVVTVPHPRKDLPPGTLRSIERQSGVRLRR' A
#
# COMPACT_ATOMS: atom_id res chain seq x y z
N MET A 1 3.11 24.26 7.40
CA MET A 1 2.88 23.87 7.49
C MET A 1 2.55 22.89 7.41
N HIS A 2 2.51 22.33 7.41
CA HIS A 2 2.35 21.50 7.49
C HIS A 2 1.90 20.75 7.85
N THR A 3 1.49 20.47 7.94
CA THR A 3 1.13 19.81 8.27
C THR A 3 1.15 18.74 8.35
N GLY A 4 1.54 18.67 8.09
CA GLY A 4 1.77 17.37 8.07
C GLY A 4 1.55 16.49 9.07
N GLY A 5 1.22 16.70 9.81
CA GLY A 5 1.17 15.80 10.80
C GLY A 5 0.78 14.47 10.54
N ARG A 6 0.15 14.19 9.60
CA ARG A 6 -0.18 12.98 9.40
C ARG A 6 0.77 12.35 8.72
N GLY A 7 1.42 12.74 7.87
CA GLY A 7 2.48 12.09 7.21
C GLY A 7 2.15 10.76 6.64
N GLU A 8 1.00 10.29 6.88
CA GLU A 8 0.64 9.03 6.30
C GLU A 8 0.10 9.24 4.91
N MET A 9 -0.03 8.17 4.18
CA MET A 9 -0.52 8.23 2.82
C MET A 9 -1.92 7.64 2.76
N ASP A 10 -2.69 8.07 1.77
CA ASP A 10 -3.97 7.43 1.56
C ASP A 10 -3.77 6.15 0.75
N SER A 11 -4.77 5.29 0.77
CA SER A 11 -4.66 4.00 0.12
C SER A 11 -4.56 4.11 -1.39
N ARG A 12 -5.15 5.13 -1.99
CA ARG A 12 -5.06 5.30 -3.43
C ARG A 12 -3.63 5.56 -3.86
N THR A 13 -2.90 6.39 -3.11
CA THR A 13 -1.52 6.67 -3.41
C THR A 13 -0.66 5.42 -3.23
N VAL A 14 -0.93 4.66 -2.18
CA VAL A 14 -0.18 3.42 -1.95
C VAL A 14 -0.40 2.44 -3.09
N ILE A 15 -1.65 2.28 -3.51
CA ILE A 15 -1.96 1.36 -4.59
C ILE A 15 -1.26 1.79 -5.88
N ARG A 16 -1.28 3.09 -6.17
CA ARG A 16 -0.61 3.57 -7.36
C ARG A 16 0.89 3.27 -7.31
N ARG A 17 1.51 3.46 -6.14
CA ARG A 17 2.92 3.15 -6.00
C ARG A 17 3.19 1.66 -6.21
N LEU A 18 2.33 0.81 -5.68
CA LEU A 18 2.49 -0.62 -5.88
C LEU A 18 2.38 -0.99 -7.35
N GLU A 19 1.40 -0.41 -8.02
CA GLU A 19 1.20 -0.69 -9.44
C GLU A 19 2.37 -0.22 -10.29
N GLU A 20 2.96 0.90 -9.94
CA GLU A 20 4.13 1.39 -10.65
C GLU A 20 5.29 0.41 -10.56
N GLU A 21 5.34 -0.36 -9.48
CA GLU A 21 6.40 -1.33 -9.28
C GLU A 21 6.03 -2.73 -9.74
N GLY A 22 4.92 -2.87 -10.41
CA GLY A 22 4.55 -4.15 -11.01
C GLY A 22 3.55 -4.99 -10.23
N TRP A 23 3.08 -4.50 -9.09
CA TRP A 23 2.08 -5.24 -8.33
C TRP A 23 0.72 -5.09 -9.00
N ARG A 24 -0.05 -6.18 -9.04
CA ARG A 24 -1.36 -6.18 -9.68
C ARG A 24 -2.44 -6.62 -8.74
N LEU A 25 -3.58 -5.98 -8.82
CA LEU A 25 -4.73 -6.35 -8.01
C LEU A 25 -5.26 -7.70 -8.46
N VAL A 26 -5.38 -8.63 -7.55
CA VAL A 26 -5.89 -9.96 -7.87
C VAL A 26 -7.18 -10.29 -7.14
N ARG A 27 -7.52 -9.57 -6.08
CA ARG A 27 -8.73 -9.88 -5.35
C ARG A 27 -9.14 -8.70 -4.48
N VAL A 28 -10.43 -8.49 -4.33
CA VAL A 28 -10.98 -7.52 -3.41
C VAL A 28 -11.92 -8.26 -2.47
N ARG A 29 -11.69 -8.14 -1.18
CA ARG A 29 -12.58 -8.72 -0.20
C ARG A 29 -12.94 -7.64 0.78
N GLY A 30 -14.20 -7.18 0.72
CA GLY A 30 -14.63 -6.07 1.55
C GLY A 30 -13.75 -4.86 1.28
N SER A 31 -13.11 -4.38 2.31
CA SER A 31 -12.23 -3.22 2.15
C SER A 31 -10.76 -3.63 2.07
N HIS A 32 -10.48 -4.87 1.71
CA HIS A 32 -9.10 -5.31 1.57
C HIS A 32 -8.81 -5.62 0.11
N HIS A 33 -7.82 -4.93 -0.44
CA HIS A 33 -7.39 -5.14 -1.82
C HIS A 33 -6.09 -5.92 -1.80
N HIS A 34 -6.05 -7.04 -2.49
CA HIS A 34 -4.90 -7.94 -2.49
C HIS A 34 -4.15 -7.87 -3.80
N PHE A 35 -2.83 -7.76 -3.71
CA PHE A 35 -1.97 -7.59 -4.87
C PHE A 35 -0.93 -8.68 -4.95
N ARG A 36 -0.55 -9.07 -6.15
CA ARG A 36 0.52 -10.02 -6.39
C ARG A 36 1.47 -9.46 -7.43
N HIS A 37 2.67 -9.99 -7.43
CA HIS A 37 3.72 -9.55 -8.34
C HIS A 37 4.28 -10.78 -9.05
N PRO A 38 4.54 -10.72 -10.36
CA PRO A 38 5.03 -11.87 -11.10
C PRO A 38 6.39 -12.35 -10.67
N GLU A 39 7.21 -11.48 -10.08
CA GLU A 39 8.55 -11.84 -9.70
C GLU A 39 8.81 -11.81 -8.21
N ARG A 40 7.83 -11.55 -7.41
CA ARG A 40 8.00 -11.53 -5.96
C ARG A 40 6.94 -12.41 -5.32
N PRO A 41 7.32 -13.16 -4.31
CA PRO A 41 6.36 -14.06 -3.67
C PRO A 41 5.43 -13.30 -2.74
N GLY A 42 4.35 -13.94 -2.39
CA GLY A 42 3.47 -13.41 -1.37
C GLY A 42 2.40 -12.49 -1.91
N VAL A 43 1.55 -12.06 -1.00
CA VAL A 43 0.43 -11.20 -1.30
C VAL A 43 0.55 -9.96 -0.44
N VAL A 44 0.34 -8.80 -1.04
CA VAL A 44 0.32 -7.55 -0.31
C VAL A 44 -1.13 -7.11 -0.17
N THR A 45 -1.56 -6.81 1.04
CA THR A 45 -2.93 -6.40 1.29
C THR A 45 -2.97 -4.95 1.70
N VAL A 46 -3.82 -4.19 1.04
CA VAL A 46 -3.99 -2.76 1.31
C VAL A 46 -5.43 -2.50 1.71
N PRO A 47 -5.67 -1.95 2.89
CA PRO A 47 -7.02 -1.52 3.25
C PRO A 47 -7.41 -0.34 2.36
N HIS A 48 -8.53 -0.45 1.68
CA HIS A 48 -8.93 0.57 0.71
C HIS A 48 -10.46 0.59 0.62
N PRO A 49 -11.05 1.75 0.63
CA PRO A 49 -10.45 3.09 0.65
C PRO A 49 -10.15 3.57 2.07
N ARG A 50 -9.03 4.23 2.25
CA ARG A 50 -8.65 4.82 3.52
C ARG A 50 -7.88 6.10 3.23
N LYS A 51 -8.24 7.16 3.92
CA LYS A 51 -7.58 8.43 3.69
C LYS A 51 -6.20 8.48 4.32
N ASP A 52 -6.05 7.80 5.44
CA ASP A 52 -4.80 7.85 6.18
C ASP A 52 -4.47 6.46 6.65
N LEU A 53 -3.50 5.84 6.04
CA LEU A 53 -3.05 4.53 6.51
C LEU A 53 -2.06 4.74 7.64
N PRO A 54 -2.23 4.03 8.76
CA PRO A 54 -1.33 4.22 9.90
C PRO A 54 0.11 3.84 9.54
N PRO A 55 1.08 4.40 10.26
CA PRO A 55 2.48 4.10 9.97
C PRO A 55 2.81 2.61 10.03
N GLY A 56 2.20 1.90 10.96
CA GLY A 56 2.45 0.47 11.07
C GLY A 56 1.97 -0.29 9.85
N THR A 57 0.81 0.10 9.33
CA THR A 57 0.28 -0.52 8.13
C THR A 57 1.18 -0.21 6.94
N LEU A 58 1.62 1.04 6.82
CA LEU A 58 2.51 1.40 5.72
C LEU A 58 3.82 0.63 5.80
N ARG A 59 4.36 0.49 6.99
CA ARG A 59 5.61 -0.23 7.17
C ARG A 59 5.45 -1.70 6.79
N SER A 60 4.30 -2.28 7.14
CA SER A 60 4.02 -3.65 6.80
C SER A 60 3.94 -3.83 5.28
N ILE A 61 3.27 -2.90 4.60
CA ILE A 61 3.16 -2.95 3.15
C ILE A 61 4.52 -2.79 2.51
N GLU A 62 5.34 -1.89 3.02
CA GLU A 62 6.70 -1.71 2.51
C GLU A 62 7.49 -3.00 2.63
N ARG A 63 7.39 -3.65 3.79
CA ARG A 63 8.14 -4.87 4.02
C ARG A 63 7.69 -5.99 3.11
N GLN A 64 6.38 -6.14 2.94
CA GLN A 64 5.86 -7.19 2.10
C GLN A 64 6.13 -6.95 0.63
N SER A 65 6.03 -5.71 0.18
CA SER A 65 6.16 -5.41 -1.23
C SER A 65 7.56 -5.06 -1.69
N GLY A 66 8.39 -4.63 -0.77
CA GLY A 66 9.69 -4.12 -1.15
C GLY A 66 9.64 -2.73 -1.74
N VAL A 67 8.46 -2.11 -1.75
CA VAL A 67 8.28 -0.78 -2.33
C VAL A 67 8.40 0.26 -1.22
N ARG A 68 9.22 1.28 -1.46
CA ARG A 68 9.37 2.32 -0.47
C ARG A 68 8.20 3.30 -0.62
N LEU A 69 7.43 3.46 0.42
CA LEU A 69 6.26 4.33 0.40
C LEU A 69 6.53 5.66 1.05
N ARG A 70 7.37 5.68 2.09
CA ARG A 70 7.63 6.91 2.79
C ARG A 70 9.08 7.30 2.64
N ARG A 71 9.36 8.58 2.88
CA ARG A 71 10.70 9.04 2.72
C ARG A 71 11.53 8.99 3.94
#